data_29d734abe84470573583fb78e85828e1
#
_entry.id   29d734abe84470573583fb78e85828e1
#
_cell.length_a   1.000
_cell.length_b   1.000
_cell.length_c   1.000
_cell.angle_alpha   90.00
_cell.angle_beta   90.00
_cell.angle_gamma   90.00
#
_symmetry.space_group_name_H-M   'P 1'
#
loop_
_entity.id
_entity.type
_entity.pdbx_description
1 polymer ?
#
loop_
_entity_poly.entity_id
_entity_poly.type
_entity_poly.pdbx_seq_one_letter_code
_entity_poly.pdbx_strand_id
1 'polypeptide(L)'
;MEALSISSSNVVTNAVKFMSKNIDTPTSIGKGMLLETLKKRMMRGEVCRFAYMKKDGSIRIAVGTLQKQAVQANVEGTGIPKRYFGMFVYLDLEKMAWRGFKEANFIGIID
;
A
#
# COMPACT_ATOMS: atom_id res chain seq x y z
N MET A 1 6.39 -0.13 -22.48
CA MET A 1 5.91 0.14 -21.12
C MET A 1 6.86 1.09 -20.43
N GLU A 2 6.31 2.13 -19.86
CA GLU A 2 7.10 3.12 -19.15
C GLU A 2 7.55 2.57 -17.79
N ALA A 3 8.82 2.73 -17.48
CA ALA A 3 9.33 2.28 -16.19
C ALA A 3 8.79 3.16 -15.05
N LEU A 4 8.46 2.54 -13.94
CA LEU A 4 8.05 3.27 -12.74
C LEU A 4 9.25 3.97 -12.12
N SER A 5 9.07 5.23 -11.76
CA SER A 5 10.07 5.97 -11.00
C SER A 5 9.95 5.61 -9.52
N ILE A 6 10.99 5.00 -8.96
CA ILE A 6 11.03 4.60 -7.56
C ILE A 6 12.05 5.47 -6.83
N SER A 7 11.58 6.21 -5.82
CA SER A 7 12.42 7.06 -5.00
C SER A 7 13.23 6.20 -4.02
N SER A 8 14.57 6.31 -4.06
CA SER A 8 15.42 5.59 -3.12
C SER A 8 15.19 6.03 -1.67
N SER A 9 14.86 7.31 -1.44
CA SER A 9 14.55 7.78 -0.09
C SER A 9 13.25 7.16 0.45
N ASN A 10 12.24 6.97 -0.41
CA ASN A 10 11.00 6.29 -0.01
C ASN A 10 11.24 4.81 0.28
N VAL A 11 12.09 4.16 -0.52
CA VAL A 11 12.47 2.75 -0.28
C VAL A 11 13.16 2.61 1.07
N VAL A 12 14.10 3.49 1.40
CA VAL A 12 14.79 3.47 2.70
C VAL A 12 13.82 3.70 3.84
N THR A 13 12.94 4.68 3.72
CA THR A 13 11.91 4.96 4.74
C THR A 13 11.03 3.75 4.98
N ASN A 14 10.58 3.09 3.92
CA ASN A 14 9.77 1.88 4.02
C ASN A 14 10.57 0.74 4.66
N ALA A 15 11.82 0.55 4.26
CA ALA A 15 12.68 -0.51 4.78
C ALA A 15 12.88 -0.39 6.30
N VAL A 16 13.05 0.82 6.82
CA VAL A 16 13.19 1.06 8.26
C VAL A 16 11.97 0.55 9.03
N LYS A 17 10.76 0.74 8.48
CA LYS A 17 9.52 0.24 9.10
C LYS A 17 9.53 -1.30 9.20
N PHE A 18 9.99 -2.00 8.17
CA PHE A 18 10.10 -3.46 8.19
C PHE A 18 11.19 -3.92 9.16
N MET A 19 12.32 -3.23 9.19
CA MET A 19 13.41 -3.55 10.11
C MET A 19 12.97 -3.45 11.58
N SER A 20 12.08 -2.52 11.91
CA SER A 20 11.54 -2.38 13.26
C SER A 20 10.74 -3.61 13.71
N LYS A 21 10.35 -4.47 12.79
CA LYS A 21 9.67 -5.75 13.06
C LYS A 21 10.62 -6.93 13.08
N ASN A 22 11.92 -6.70 13.26
CA ASN A 22 12.98 -7.73 13.26
C ASN A 22 13.15 -8.46 11.92
N ILE A 23 12.78 -7.79 10.83
CA ILE A 23 13.02 -8.31 9.48
C ILE A 23 14.44 -7.90 9.08
N ASP A 24 15.20 -8.82 8.50
CA ASP A 24 16.58 -8.54 8.09
C ASP A 24 16.65 -7.42 7.04
N THR A 25 17.80 -6.76 6.95
CA THR A 25 17.97 -5.60 6.09
C THR A 25 17.71 -5.87 4.62
N PRO A 26 18.28 -6.93 3.97
CA PRO A 26 18.00 -7.19 2.56
C PRO A 26 16.51 -7.43 2.28
N THR A 27 15.83 -8.21 3.12
CA THR A 27 14.39 -8.46 2.96
C THR A 27 13.59 -7.19 3.18
N SER A 28 13.97 -6.36 4.15
CA SER A 28 13.31 -5.08 4.43
C SER A 28 13.42 -4.12 3.24
N ILE A 29 14.57 -4.05 2.60
CA ILE A 29 14.77 -3.22 1.40
C ILE A 29 13.91 -3.75 0.26
N GLY A 30 13.90 -5.06 0.03
CA GLY A 30 13.07 -5.68 -1.01
C GLY A 30 11.58 -5.41 -0.81
N LYS A 31 11.08 -5.54 0.42
CA LYS A 31 9.68 -5.20 0.74
C LYS A 31 9.40 -3.72 0.58
N GLY A 32 10.34 -2.86 0.95
CA GLY A 32 10.23 -1.41 0.77
C GLY A 32 10.10 -1.04 -0.70
N MET A 33 10.85 -1.69 -1.58
CA MET A 33 10.76 -1.51 -3.03
C MET A 33 9.40 -1.96 -3.57
N LEU A 34 8.92 -3.12 -3.14
CA LEU A 34 7.60 -3.62 -3.56
C LEU A 34 6.48 -2.70 -3.11
N LEU A 35 6.54 -2.19 -1.90
CA LEU A 35 5.54 -1.27 -1.38
C LEU A 35 5.52 0.03 -2.19
N GLU A 36 6.67 0.59 -2.52
CA GLU A 36 6.77 1.79 -3.35
C GLU A 36 6.26 1.51 -4.77
N THR A 37 6.58 0.36 -5.34
CA THR A 37 6.08 -0.07 -6.65
C THR A 37 4.56 -0.16 -6.64
N LEU A 38 3.98 -0.79 -5.63
CA LEU A 38 2.53 -0.91 -5.48
C LEU A 38 1.87 0.47 -5.46
N LYS A 39 2.40 1.37 -4.65
CA LYS A 39 1.87 2.72 -4.53
C LYS A 39 1.91 3.47 -5.86
N LYS A 40 3.04 3.40 -6.56
CA LYS A 40 3.19 4.07 -7.86
C LYS A 40 2.24 3.49 -8.91
N ARG A 41 2.09 2.18 -8.96
CA ARG A 41 1.16 1.52 -9.89
C ARG A 41 -0.28 1.97 -9.64
N MET A 42 -0.72 1.99 -8.39
CA MET A 42 -2.08 2.40 -8.05
C MET A 42 -2.31 3.88 -8.31
N MET A 43 -1.31 4.74 -8.08
CA MET A 43 -1.40 6.18 -8.39
C MET A 43 -1.49 6.45 -9.89
N ARG A 44 -0.98 5.55 -10.72
CA ARG A 44 -1.11 5.63 -12.18
C ARG A 44 -2.46 5.15 -12.69
N GLY A 45 -3.33 4.72 -11.82
CA GLY A 45 -4.67 4.26 -12.17
C GLY A 45 -4.80 2.75 -12.29
N GLU A 46 -3.75 1.99 -11.96
CA GLU A 46 -3.85 0.53 -12.00
C GLU A 46 -4.61 -0.01 -10.81
N VAL A 47 -5.36 -1.07 -11.05
CA VAL A 47 -5.97 -1.88 -10.02
C VAL A 47 -4.99 -2.99 -9.67
N CYS A 48 -4.60 -3.08 -8.41
CA CYS A 48 -3.61 -4.03 -7.95
C CYS A 48 -4.19 -4.98 -6.92
N ARG A 49 -3.70 -6.22 -6.94
CA ARG A 49 -3.98 -7.22 -5.91
C ARG A 49 -2.74 -7.38 -5.05
N PHE A 50 -2.92 -7.34 -3.74
CA PHE A 50 -1.80 -7.42 -2.80
C PHE A 50 -2.25 -8.02 -1.48
N ALA A 51 -1.28 -8.43 -0.66
CA ALA A 51 -1.54 -9.06 0.63
C ALA A 51 -0.87 -8.28 1.75
N TYR A 52 -1.53 -8.23 2.89
CA TYR A 52 -0.98 -7.67 4.12
C TYR A 52 -1.56 -8.37 5.34
N MET A 53 -0.87 -8.22 6.48
CA MET A 53 -1.33 -8.76 7.75
C MET A 53 -2.24 -7.74 8.43
N LYS A 54 -3.41 -8.20 8.88
CA LYS A 54 -4.34 -7.39 9.65
C LYS A 54 -3.88 -7.29 11.11
N LYS A 55 -4.54 -6.42 11.88
CA LYS A 55 -4.25 -6.24 13.31
C LYS A 55 -4.37 -7.54 14.11
N ASP A 56 -5.30 -8.41 13.74
CA ASP A 56 -5.54 -9.67 14.44
C ASP A 56 -4.57 -10.78 14.02
N GLY A 57 -3.60 -10.49 13.16
CA GLY A 57 -2.63 -11.46 12.67
C GLY A 57 -3.06 -12.25 11.46
N SER A 58 -4.30 -12.12 11.01
CA SER A 58 -4.77 -12.79 9.80
C SER A 58 -4.28 -12.07 8.54
N ILE A 59 -4.21 -12.80 7.43
CA ILE A 59 -3.78 -12.26 6.14
C ILE A 59 -5.00 -11.84 5.34
N ARG A 60 -4.96 -10.62 4.79
CA ARG A 60 -5.95 -10.13 3.86
C ARG A 60 -5.35 -10.04 2.48
N ILE A 61 -6.08 -10.56 1.49
CA ILE A 61 -5.79 -10.34 0.08
C ILE A 61 -6.75 -9.26 -0.41
N ALA A 62 -6.19 -8.13 -0.84
CA ALA A 62 -6.97 -6.96 -1.20
C ALA A 62 -6.86 -6.66 -2.69
N VAL A 63 -7.90 -6.07 -3.24
CA VAL A 63 -7.93 -5.50 -4.59
C VAL A 63 -8.21 -4.02 -4.44
N GLY A 64 -7.27 -3.18 -4.86
CA GLY A 64 -7.38 -1.75 -4.61
C GLY A 64 -6.75 -0.88 -5.67
N THR A 65 -7.04 0.41 -5.56
CA THR A 65 -6.50 1.44 -6.44
C THR A 65 -6.38 2.76 -5.68
N LEU A 66 -5.59 3.67 -6.27
CA LEU A 66 -5.55 5.08 -5.85
C LEU A 66 -5.93 5.99 -7.02
N GLN A 67 -6.55 5.45 -8.04
CA GLN A 67 -6.99 6.24 -9.18
C GLN A 67 -7.94 7.35 -8.73
N LYS A 68 -7.59 8.58 -9.05
CA LYS A 68 -8.27 9.78 -8.55
C LYS A 68 -9.78 9.75 -8.84
N GLN A 69 -10.18 9.36 -10.04
CA GLN A 69 -11.58 9.34 -10.43
C GLN A 69 -12.40 8.33 -9.61
N ALA A 70 -11.87 7.12 -9.40
CA ALA A 70 -12.52 6.11 -8.60
C ALA A 70 -12.62 6.56 -7.15
N VAL A 71 -11.57 7.17 -6.62
CA VAL A 71 -11.53 7.70 -5.27
C VAL A 71 -12.59 8.78 -5.08
N GLN A 72 -12.66 9.76 -5.98
CA GLN A 72 -13.64 10.85 -5.89
C GLN A 72 -15.10 10.36 -5.99
N ALA A 73 -15.35 9.38 -6.87
CA ALA A 73 -16.69 8.84 -7.04
C ALA A 73 -17.22 8.13 -5.78
N ASN A 74 -16.33 7.60 -4.93
CA ASN A 74 -16.72 6.79 -3.80
C ASN A 74 -16.54 7.45 -2.44
N VAL A 75 -15.82 8.57 -2.36
CA VAL A 75 -15.52 9.24 -1.08
C VAL A 75 -16.31 10.53 -0.89
N GLU A 76 -16.98 11.03 -1.92
CA GLU A 76 -17.83 12.24 -1.89
C GLU A 76 -17.13 13.48 -1.29
N GLY A 77 -15.84 13.63 -1.53
CA GLY A 77 -15.08 14.77 -1.07
C GLY A 77 -14.74 14.80 0.41
N THR A 78 -15.03 13.73 1.16
CA THR A 78 -14.72 13.66 2.60
C THR A 78 -13.25 13.37 2.87
N GLY A 79 -12.49 12.91 1.89
CA GLY A 79 -11.08 12.59 2.04
C GLY A 79 -10.83 11.29 2.81
N ILE A 80 -9.58 11.10 3.22
CA ILE A 80 -9.14 9.91 3.93
C ILE A 80 -9.56 10.00 5.39
N PRO A 81 -10.25 8.97 5.94
CA PRO A 81 -10.60 8.96 7.36
C PRO A 81 -9.38 9.10 8.26
N LYS A 82 -9.53 9.82 9.36
CA LYS A 82 -8.41 10.08 10.31
C LYS A 82 -7.80 8.81 10.87
N ARG A 83 -8.59 7.74 11.04
CA ARG A 83 -8.11 6.46 11.55
C ARG A 83 -7.02 5.81 10.69
N TYR A 84 -6.91 6.25 9.42
CA TYR A 84 -5.91 5.73 8.50
C TYR A 84 -4.68 6.63 8.36
N PHE A 85 -4.61 7.75 9.09
CA PHE A 85 -3.44 8.61 9.05
C PHE A 85 -2.20 7.83 9.52
N GLY A 86 -1.10 7.97 8.78
CA GLY A 86 0.14 7.24 9.05
C GLY A 86 0.17 5.81 8.53
N MET A 87 -0.88 5.37 7.84
CA MET A 87 -0.96 4.05 7.22
C MET A 87 -0.82 4.14 5.71
N PHE A 88 -0.60 2.99 5.08
CA PHE A 88 -0.79 2.85 3.64
C PHE A 88 -2.29 2.74 3.37
N VAL A 89 -2.83 3.70 2.63
CA VAL A 89 -4.28 3.81 2.41
C VAL A 89 -4.61 3.56 0.94
N TYR A 90 -5.67 2.82 0.71
CA TYR A 90 -6.13 2.49 -0.64
C TYR A 90 -7.67 2.43 -0.68
N LEU A 91 -8.22 2.56 -1.88
CA LEU A 91 -9.65 2.30 -2.10
C LEU A 91 -9.84 0.81 -2.37
N ASP A 92 -10.51 0.12 -1.45
CA ASP A 92 -10.83 -1.29 -1.58
C ASP A 92 -12.01 -1.44 -2.55
N LEU A 93 -11.76 -2.07 -3.70
CA LEU A 93 -12.77 -2.19 -4.74
C LEU A 93 -13.81 -3.28 -4.46
N GLU A 94 -13.51 -4.23 -3.56
CA GLU A 94 -14.50 -5.22 -3.15
C GLU A 94 -15.54 -4.62 -2.20
N LYS A 95 -15.10 -3.72 -1.32
CA LYS A 95 -15.96 -3.06 -0.34
C LYS A 95 -16.38 -1.67 -0.77
N MET A 96 -15.77 -1.12 -1.81
CA MET A 96 -15.98 0.25 -2.27
C MET A 96 -15.82 1.26 -1.12
N ALA A 97 -14.76 1.10 -0.36
CA ALA A 97 -14.49 1.92 0.82
C ALA A 97 -12.99 2.06 1.05
N TRP A 98 -12.61 3.14 1.74
CA TRP A 98 -11.24 3.33 2.18
C TRP A 98 -10.84 2.24 3.17
N ARG A 99 -9.63 1.74 3.00
CA ARG A 99 -8.97 0.86 3.95
C ARG A 99 -7.52 1.27 4.11
N GLY A 100 -6.94 0.90 5.24
CA GLY A 100 -5.53 1.16 5.51
C GLY A 100 -4.89 0.02 6.28
N PHE A 101 -3.58 -0.09 6.14
CA PHE A 101 -2.78 -1.02 6.92
C PHE A 101 -1.44 -0.39 7.26
N LYS A 102 -0.82 -0.86 8.34
CA LYS A 102 0.53 -0.42 8.69
C LYS A 102 1.49 -0.92 7.63
N GLU A 103 2.33 -0.04 7.10
CA GLU A 103 3.25 -0.40 6.01
C GLU A 103 4.16 -1.57 6.39
N ALA A 104 4.55 -1.68 7.66
CA ALA A 104 5.34 -2.79 8.16
C ALA A 104 4.62 -4.15 8.06
N ASN A 105 3.30 -4.17 7.87
CA ASN A 105 2.51 -5.38 7.75
C ASN A 105 2.31 -5.83 6.29
N PHE A 106 2.87 -5.10 5.35
CA PHE A 106 2.80 -5.45 3.93
C PHE A 106 3.51 -6.78 3.66
N ILE A 107 2.86 -7.67 2.90
CA ILE A 107 3.42 -8.98 2.55
C ILE A 107 3.95 -8.97 1.13
N GLY A 108 3.14 -8.60 0.16
CA GLY A 108 3.59 -8.61 -1.22
C GLY A 108 2.49 -8.30 -2.23
N ILE A 109 2.89 -8.18 -3.49
CA ILE A 109 1.99 -7.96 -4.62
C ILE A 109 1.62 -9.33 -5.20
N ILE A 110 0.33 -9.50 -5.48
CA ILE A 110 -0.21 -10.73 -6.08
C ILE A 110 -0.70 -10.38 -7.47
N ASP A 111 -0.08 -10.94 -8.46
CA ASP A 111 -0.49 -10.71 -9.85
C ASP A 111 -1.34 -11.86 -10.40
#